data_d45a392af12d367b6114274950a8aed4
#
_entry.id   d45a392af12d367b6114274950a8aed4
#
_cell.length_a   1.000
_cell.length_b   1.000
_cell.length_c   1.000
_cell.angle_alpha   90.00
_cell.angle_beta   90.00
_cell.angle_gamma   90.00
#
_symmetry.space_group_name_H-M   'P 1'
#
loop_
_entity.id
_entity.type
_entity.pdbx_description
1 polymer ?
#
loop_
_entity_poly.entity_id
_entity_poly.type
_entity_poly.pdbx_seq_one_letter_code
_entity_poly.pdbx_strand_id
1 'polypeptide(L)'
;MKDYAHKNQDLSAALIRHFFPDDIDLDALRDEVRNIIFSVDESGENWYQIAEQLGRMMEKARYYDQEGEFDAAASIASEVILFVGKHYSNDCVYECESYDGYDFETRNAADMLISLIESKVLDINTIRRISSDIDKASGTTSFHDGGYGLADLSELQSVLDGVFDSFDEHLASLDERIDNAGRAVDYRNRWLFRKVAYLNYKEKYDAAQKTIDDNFFVPELSKMRIDTQIFHGQIEEAIESLDRAIACTEDSSYVLNCHKRKMELLETTGDTPRLAEELEYLILNSYSSEYDYYLQLKHVMGSLPVNSSNRLYTIIEKLVNKRRFHTQKDTARICAEENMIPQLAECLSWGNDYNNECYMVLAEYGKLLDSSTRRKIVEGHIDNIRMRAIPTDSRRYCYIVSNMKALRDSCDEGRTAVNELLEEFRAQYSRRPSMMSELDKLC
;
A
#
# COMPACT_ATOMS: atom_id res chain seq x y z
N MET A 1 -5.68 29.90 25.70
CA MET A 1 -4.51 29.51 26.54
C MET A 1 -3.26 29.25 25.70
N LYS A 2 -3.31 28.47 24.59
CA LYS A 2 -2.13 28.22 23.72
C LYS A 2 -1.42 29.52 23.27
N ASP A 3 -2.15 30.55 22.81
CA ASP A 3 -1.57 31.83 22.35
C ASP A 3 -0.99 32.69 23.49
N TYR A 4 -1.37 32.43 24.74
CA TYR A 4 -0.85 33.14 25.89
C TYR A 4 0.43 32.50 26.44
N ALA A 5 0.53 31.16 26.36
CA ALA A 5 1.72 30.41 26.78
C ALA A 5 2.90 30.65 25.82
N HIS A 6 2.64 30.73 24.50
CA HIS A 6 3.70 31.07 23.53
C HIS A 6 4.27 32.49 23.65
N LYS A 7 3.53 33.41 24.28
CA LYS A 7 4.00 34.79 24.50
C LYS A 7 4.76 35.00 25.79
N ASN A 8 4.77 33.99 26.68
CA ASN A 8 5.42 34.11 27.99
C ASN A 8 6.20 32.82 28.30
N GLN A 9 7.49 32.84 27.97
CA GLN A 9 8.38 31.70 28.19
C GLN A 9 8.39 31.22 29.66
N ASP A 10 8.25 32.15 30.63
CA ASP A 10 8.23 31.82 32.07
C ASP A 10 6.93 31.09 32.43
N LEU A 11 5.80 31.45 31.84
CA LEU A 11 4.53 30.77 32.08
C LEU A 11 4.51 29.39 31.41
N SER A 12 5.12 29.27 30.24
CA SER A 12 5.32 27.98 29.56
C SER A 12 6.17 27.05 30.40
N ALA A 13 7.33 27.52 30.87
CA ALA A 13 8.23 26.78 31.78
C ALA A 13 7.53 26.39 33.08
N ALA A 14 6.74 27.29 33.70
CA ALA A 14 6.00 27.01 34.93
C ALA A 14 4.89 25.96 34.74
N LEU A 15 4.16 26.03 33.63
CA LEU A 15 3.15 25.03 33.28
C LEU A 15 3.78 23.65 33.01
N ILE A 16 4.93 23.63 32.34
CA ILE A 16 5.66 22.41 32.04
C ILE A 16 6.16 21.77 33.33
N ARG A 17 6.80 22.52 34.24
CA ARG A 17 7.22 22.02 35.58
C ARG A 17 6.07 21.53 36.45
N HIS A 18 4.89 22.14 36.33
CA HIS A 18 3.70 21.68 37.05
C HIS A 18 3.18 20.32 36.54
N PHE A 19 3.25 20.08 35.23
CA PHE A 19 2.81 18.84 34.62
C PHE A 19 3.92 17.78 34.52
N PHE A 20 5.19 18.16 34.68
CA PHE A 20 6.36 17.30 34.53
C PHE A 20 7.32 17.57 35.70
N PRO A 21 7.13 16.95 36.87
CA PRO A 21 7.96 17.15 38.05
C PRO A 21 9.41 16.65 37.84
N ASP A 22 10.34 17.24 38.59
CA ASP A 22 11.80 17.04 38.46
C ASP A 22 12.29 15.61 38.80
N ASP A 23 11.49 14.77 39.44
CA ASP A 23 11.79 13.35 39.74
C ASP A 23 11.05 12.47 38.69
N ILE A 24 11.75 12.11 37.60
CA ILE A 24 11.17 11.35 36.48
C ILE A 24 11.27 9.87 36.78
N ASP A 25 10.15 9.27 37.16
CA ASP A 25 9.99 7.82 37.13
C ASP A 25 9.74 7.37 35.65
N LEU A 26 10.80 6.81 35.04
CA LEU A 26 10.75 6.40 33.63
C LEU A 26 9.68 5.32 33.35
N ASP A 27 9.41 4.44 34.31
CA ASP A 27 8.40 3.40 34.16
C ASP A 27 6.99 4.00 34.28
N ALA A 28 6.77 4.92 35.22
CA ALA A 28 5.51 5.66 35.30
C ALA A 28 5.26 6.53 34.06
N LEU A 29 6.29 7.15 33.49
CA LEU A 29 6.22 7.93 32.28
C LEU A 29 5.80 7.05 31.06
N ARG A 30 6.37 5.88 30.93
CA ARG A 30 6.02 4.91 29.89
C ARG A 30 4.58 4.42 30.01
N ASP A 31 4.14 4.14 31.23
CA ASP A 31 2.77 3.75 31.51
C ASP A 31 1.78 4.90 31.23
N GLU A 32 2.17 6.16 31.51
CA GLU A 32 1.39 7.32 31.11
C GLU A 32 1.23 7.41 29.57
N VAL A 33 2.33 7.27 28.81
CA VAL A 33 2.31 7.27 27.35
C VAL A 33 1.39 6.17 26.82
N ARG A 34 1.52 4.95 27.32
CA ARG A 34 0.66 3.82 26.98
C ARG A 34 -0.80 4.10 27.27
N ASN A 35 -1.12 4.60 28.46
CA ASN A 35 -2.51 4.86 28.86
C ASN A 35 -3.16 5.97 28.03
N ILE A 36 -2.42 7.02 27.66
CA ILE A 36 -2.92 8.08 26.78
C ILE A 36 -3.28 7.51 25.42
N ILE A 37 -2.42 6.66 24.87
CA ILE A 37 -2.60 6.07 23.56
C ILE A 37 -3.75 5.03 23.60
N PHE A 38 -3.77 4.14 24.61
CA PHE A 38 -4.83 3.13 24.75
C PHE A 38 -6.22 3.72 25.02
N SER A 39 -6.32 4.86 25.70
CA SER A 39 -7.62 5.50 25.95
C SER A 39 -8.33 5.98 24.66
N VAL A 40 -7.59 6.12 23.59
CA VAL A 40 -8.12 6.52 22.27
C VAL A 40 -8.52 5.29 21.45
N ASP A 41 -7.81 4.16 21.62
CA ASP A 41 -8.03 2.92 20.83
C ASP A 41 -9.36 2.21 21.17
N GLU A 42 -9.81 2.27 22.44
CA GLU A 42 -11.09 1.63 22.84
C GLU A 42 -12.34 2.23 22.18
N SER A 43 -12.25 3.45 21.61
CA SER A 43 -13.39 4.14 20.99
C SER A 43 -13.60 3.84 19.50
N GLY A 44 -12.65 3.22 18.82
CA GLY A 44 -12.75 2.72 17.43
C GLY A 44 -12.96 3.77 16.32
N GLU A 45 -13.02 5.06 16.64
CA GLU A 45 -13.47 6.09 15.69
C GLU A 45 -12.47 7.20 15.36
N ASN A 46 -11.23 7.21 15.92
CA ASN A 46 -10.42 8.44 15.81
C ASN A 46 -8.91 8.23 15.59
N TRP A 47 -8.54 7.66 14.45
CA TRP A 47 -7.13 7.54 14.02
C TRP A 47 -6.39 8.89 13.95
N TYR A 48 -7.08 9.97 13.58
CA TYR A 48 -6.53 11.33 13.63
C TYR A 48 -6.14 11.76 15.05
N GLN A 49 -6.90 11.34 16.06
CA GLN A 49 -6.60 11.65 17.45
C GLN A 49 -5.35 10.89 17.94
N ILE A 50 -5.13 9.66 17.46
CA ILE A 50 -3.92 8.89 17.80
C ILE A 50 -2.70 9.59 17.22
N ALA A 51 -2.69 9.97 15.94
CA ALA A 51 -1.58 10.70 15.32
C ALA A 51 -1.30 12.03 16.05
N GLU A 52 -2.35 12.77 16.45
CA GLU A 52 -2.20 13.99 17.26
C GLU A 52 -1.60 13.69 18.64
N GLN A 53 -1.97 12.57 19.27
CA GLN A 53 -1.38 12.17 20.58
C GLN A 53 0.07 11.75 20.43
N LEU A 54 0.43 11.00 19.38
CA LEU A 54 1.84 10.66 19.09
C LEU A 54 2.67 11.93 18.90
N GLY A 55 2.16 12.91 18.13
CA GLY A 55 2.81 14.22 17.97
C GLY A 55 3.03 14.93 19.30
N ARG A 56 2.02 14.93 20.20
CA ARG A 56 2.16 15.50 21.55
C ARG A 56 3.19 14.76 22.40
N MET A 57 3.28 13.43 22.28
CA MET A 57 4.31 12.66 22.96
C MET A 57 5.71 13.02 22.44
N MET A 58 5.86 13.21 21.13
CA MET A 58 7.13 13.64 20.56
C MET A 58 7.48 15.09 20.94
N GLU A 59 6.50 16.01 21.10
CA GLU A 59 6.73 17.35 21.70
C GLU A 59 7.23 17.22 23.13
N LYS A 60 6.65 16.31 23.94
CA LYS A 60 7.11 16.02 25.29
C LYS A 60 8.54 15.46 25.31
N ALA A 61 8.86 14.54 24.40
CA ALA A 61 10.22 14.01 24.25
C ALA A 61 11.23 15.11 23.92
N ARG A 62 10.92 16.00 22.98
CA ARG A 62 11.78 17.16 22.62
C ARG A 62 11.98 18.11 23.80
N TYR A 63 10.96 18.31 24.63
CA TYR A 63 11.09 19.11 25.84
C TYR A 63 12.11 18.51 26.81
N TYR A 64 12.01 17.20 27.09
CA TYR A 64 12.99 16.53 27.98
C TYR A 64 14.41 16.54 27.39
N ASP A 65 14.57 16.39 26.08
CA ASP A 65 15.86 16.53 25.41
C ASP A 65 16.46 17.92 25.62
N GLN A 66 15.66 18.99 25.50
CA GLN A 66 16.10 20.37 25.72
C GLN A 66 16.48 20.66 27.16
N GLU A 67 15.82 20.03 28.14
CA GLU A 67 16.15 20.16 29.57
C GLU A 67 17.34 19.26 30.02
N GLY A 68 17.87 18.43 29.09
CA GLY A 68 18.98 17.50 29.37
C GLY A 68 18.58 16.19 30.02
N GLU A 69 17.26 15.90 30.09
CA GLU A 69 16.70 14.66 30.62
C GLU A 69 16.61 13.59 29.50
N PHE A 70 17.78 13.21 28.99
CA PHE A 70 17.91 12.40 27.78
C PHE A 70 17.28 11.01 27.88
N ASP A 71 17.37 10.35 29.06
CA ASP A 71 16.78 9.02 29.27
C ASP A 71 15.25 9.08 29.25
N ALA A 72 14.65 10.18 29.70
CA ALA A 72 13.22 10.42 29.62
C ALA A 72 12.78 10.64 28.16
N ALA A 73 13.48 11.50 27.42
CA ALA A 73 13.24 11.75 26.02
C ALA A 73 13.30 10.44 25.20
N ALA A 74 14.36 9.66 25.40
CA ALA A 74 14.56 8.39 24.72
C ALA A 74 13.50 7.34 25.09
N SER A 75 13.03 7.32 26.34
CA SER A 75 11.98 6.42 26.80
C SER A 75 10.63 6.71 26.11
N ILE A 76 10.28 7.98 25.95
CA ILE A 76 9.06 8.38 25.23
C ILE A 76 9.17 8.00 23.75
N ALA A 77 10.29 8.35 23.10
CA ALA A 77 10.49 8.05 21.67
C ALA A 77 10.41 6.54 21.40
N SER A 78 11.01 5.69 22.24
CA SER A 78 10.93 4.23 22.09
C SER A 78 9.51 3.68 22.26
N GLU A 79 8.70 4.25 23.18
CA GLU A 79 7.30 3.86 23.36
C GLU A 79 6.42 4.24 22.15
N VAL A 80 6.68 5.40 21.52
CA VAL A 80 5.99 5.81 20.29
C VAL A 80 6.22 4.77 19.19
N ILE A 81 7.48 4.36 18.95
CA ILE A 81 7.80 3.33 17.97
C ILE A 81 7.14 1.98 18.32
N LEU A 82 7.26 1.57 19.59
CA LEU A 82 6.70 0.30 20.05
C LEU A 82 5.17 0.25 19.92
N PHE A 83 4.50 1.37 20.18
CA PHE A 83 3.06 1.49 20.02
C PHE A 83 2.66 1.34 18.55
N VAL A 84 3.27 2.12 17.64
CA VAL A 84 2.98 2.04 16.20
C VAL A 84 3.19 0.61 15.71
N GLY A 85 4.29 -0.05 16.10
CA GLY A 85 4.57 -1.44 15.72
C GLY A 85 3.49 -2.43 16.16
N LYS A 86 2.89 -2.25 17.34
CA LYS A 86 1.87 -3.16 17.87
C LYS A 86 0.48 -2.95 17.28
N HIS A 87 0.10 -1.71 17.03
CA HIS A 87 -1.29 -1.37 16.69
C HIS A 87 -1.54 -1.24 15.20
N TYR A 88 -0.49 -1.02 14.42
CA TYR A 88 -0.60 -0.86 12.98
C TYR A 88 -0.90 -2.16 12.22
N SER A 89 -0.67 -3.32 12.82
CA SER A 89 -0.90 -4.64 12.20
C SER A 89 -2.38 -5.07 12.13
N ASN A 90 -3.30 -4.28 12.66
CA ASN A 90 -4.73 -4.58 12.61
C ASN A 90 -5.33 -4.03 11.32
N ASP A 91 -6.11 -4.86 10.61
CA ASP A 91 -6.75 -4.63 9.31
C ASP A 91 -7.55 -3.31 9.14
N CYS A 92 -7.68 -2.51 10.20
CA CYS A 92 -8.45 -1.26 10.21
C CYS A 92 -7.75 -0.05 9.58
N VAL A 93 -6.47 -0.14 9.23
CA VAL A 93 -5.65 1.02 8.84
C VAL A 93 -5.68 1.30 7.33
N TYR A 94 -6.18 0.38 6.53
CA TYR A 94 -6.17 0.47 5.05
C TYR A 94 -7.05 1.59 4.44
N GLU A 95 -7.85 2.28 5.23
CA GLU A 95 -8.80 3.27 4.72
C GLU A 95 -8.51 4.73 5.13
N CYS A 96 -7.42 5.04 5.82
CA CYS A 96 -7.19 6.37 6.38
C CYS A 96 -6.06 7.16 5.71
N GLU A 97 -6.35 8.41 5.30
CA GLU A 97 -5.37 9.44 4.90
C GLU A 97 -4.38 9.84 6.02
N SER A 98 -4.45 9.22 7.21
CA SER A 98 -3.60 9.50 8.37
C SER A 98 -2.26 8.75 8.39
N TYR A 99 -1.95 7.99 7.33
CA TYR A 99 -0.68 7.27 7.16
C TYR A 99 0.54 8.16 7.34
N ASP A 100 0.52 9.33 6.72
CA ASP A 100 1.64 10.28 6.77
C ASP A 100 1.99 10.73 8.20
N GLY A 101 0.99 10.78 9.09
CA GLY A 101 1.21 11.17 10.49
C GLY A 101 1.96 10.11 11.30
N TYR A 102 1.66 8.83 11.12
CA TYR A 102 2.34 7.74 11.82
C TYR A 102 3.77 7.57 11.34
N ASP A 103 4.00 7.59 10.03
CA ASP A 103 5.34 7.50 9.45
C ASP A 103 6.20 8.69 9.91
N PHE A 104 5.63 9.90 9.90
CA PHE A 104 6.31 11.11 10.34
C PHE A 104 6.75 11.03 11.80
N GLU A 105 5.86 10.64 12.73
CA GLU A 105 6.22 10.57 14.15
C GLU A 105 7.13 9.38 14.46
N THR A 106 7.01 8.26 13.76
CA THR A 106 7.94 7.14 13.89
C THR A 106 9.35 7.53 13.45
N ARG A 107 9.47 8.27 12.35
CA ARG A 107 10.74 8.80 11.85
C ARG A 107 11.35 9.80 12.82
N ASN A 108 10.56 10.75 13.32
CA ASN A 108 11.00 11.70 14.33
C ASN A 108 11.53 11.01 15.60
N ALA A 109 10.85 9.95 16.03
CA ALA A 109 11.27 9.17 17.19
C ALA A 109 12.58 8.40 16.91
N ALA A 110 12.72 7.78 15.74
CA ALA A 110 13.95 7.09 15.34
C ALA A 110 15.13 8.06 15.23
N ASP A 111 14.96 9.21 14.58
CA ASP A 111 16.00 10.24 14.43
C ASP A 111 16.46 10.78 15.78
N MET A 112 15.51 11.02 16.69
CA MET A 112 15.84 11.44 18.06
C MET A 112 16.67 10.39 18.80
N LEU A 113 16.27 9.11 18.74
CA LEU A 113 17.01 8.02 19.39
C LEU A 113 18.41 7.87 18.82
N ILE A 114 18.58 7.94 17.50
CA ILE A 114 19.89 7.91 16.84
C ILE A 114 20.77 9.03 17.36
N SER A 115 20.25 10.26 17.37
CA SER A 115 21.00 11.45 17.85
C SER A 115 21.45 11.30 19.31
N LEU A 116 20.57 10.84 20.19
CA LEU A 116 20.87 10.66 21.62
C LEU A 116 21.91 9.56 21.86
N ILE A 117 21.81 8.43 21.12
CA ILE A 117 22.76 7.32 21.22
C ILE A 117 24.14 7.74 20.71
N GLU A 118 24.22 8.39 19.55
CA GLU A 118 25.49 8.84 18.96
C GLU A 118 26.17 9.94 19.79
N SER A 119 25.38 10.80 20.43
CA SER A 119 25.87 11.82 21.36
C SER A 119 26.39 11.24 22.69
N LYS A 120 26.15 9.92 22.93
CA LYS A 120 26.60 9.19 24.12
C LYS A 120 26.11 9.79 25.44
N VAL A 121 24.92 10.35 25.45
CA VAL A 121 24.29 10.98 26.60
C VAL A 121 23.36 10.05 27.39
N LEU A 122 23.01 8.88 26.84
CA LEU A 122 22.11 7.91 27.46
C LEU A 122 22.83 6.94 28.39
N ASP A 123 22.15 6.55 29.48
CA ASP A 123 22.58 5.44 30.34
C ASP A 123 22.53 4.10 29.57
N ILE A 124 23.50 3.22 29.85
CA ILE A 124 23.61 1.92 29.13
C ILE A 124 22.39 1.01 29.38
N ASN A 125 21.70 1.12 30.51
CA ASN A 125 20.50 0.34 30.77
C ASN A 125 19.31 0.88 29.98
N THR A 126 19.24 2.21 29.79
CA THR A 126 18.28 2.85 28.88
C THR A 126 18.49 2.37 27.47
N ILE A 127 19.72 2.34 26.97
CA ILE A 127 20.03 1.84 25.62
C ILE A 127 19.64 0.35 25.46
N ARG A 128 19.92 -0.52 26.44
CA ARG A 128 19.51 -1.94 26.43
C ARG A 128 17.99 -2.09 26.36
N ARG A 129 17.26 -1.27 27.09
CA ARG A 129 15.79 -1.28 27.08
C ARG A 129 15.26 -0.84 25.73
N ILE A 130 15.78 0.26 25.19
CA ILE A 130 15.43 0.74 23.83
C ILE A 130 15.70 -0.35 22.80
N SER A 131 16.88 -0.98 22.83
CA SER A 131 17.20 -2.09 21.90
C SER A 131 16.16 -3.20 21.97
N SER A 132 15.75 -3.62 23.18
CA SER A 132 14.70 -4.63 23.36
C SER A 132 13.34 -4.17 22.80
N ASP A 133 12.97 -2.90 22.95
CA ASP A 133 11.69 -2.37 22.48
C ASP A 133 11.69 -2.21 20.96
N ILE A 134 12.77 -1.77 20.36
CA ILE A 134 12.93 -1.69 18.91
C ILE A 134 12.93 -3.09 18.27
N ASP A 135 13.57 -4.08 18.89
CA ASP A 135 13.51 -5.47 18.44
C ASP A 135 12.07 -6.03 18.45
N LYS A 136 11.27 -5.68 19.46
CA LYS A 136 9.85 -6.06 19.50
C LYS A 136 9.03 -5.35 18.41
N ALA A 137 9.24 -4.03 18.26
CA ALA A 137 8.55 -3.24 17.24
C ALA A 137 8.90 -3.75 15.83
N SER A 138 10.18 -3.88 15.52
CA SER A 138 10.66 -4.36 14.22
C SER A 138 10.26 -5.80 13.90
N GLY A 139 9.80 -6.57 14.89
CA GLY A 139 9.22 -7.90 14.72
C GLY A 139 7.79 -7.89 14.17
N THR A 140 7.16 -6.73 14.04
CA THR A 140 5.80 -6.59 13.54
C THR A 140 5.80 -6.41 12.02
N THR A 141 4.72 -6.83 11.37
CA THR A 141 4.55 -6.66 9.91
C THR A 141 4.51 -5.20 9.49
N SER A 142 4.13 -4.30 10.40
CA SER A 142 4.00 -2.85 10.17
C SER A 142 5.27 -2.18 9.68
N PHE A 143 6.45 -2.65 10.11
CA PHE A 143 7.75 -2.08 9.71
C PHE A 143 8.44 -2.87 8.59
N HIS A 144 7.85 -3.98 8.14
CA HIS A 144 8.43 -4.84 7.10
C HIS A 144 7.70 -4.77 5.76
N ASP A 145 6.47 -4.29 5.78
CA ASP A 145 5.67 -4.17 4.56
C ASP A 145 6.04 -2.86 3.85
N GLY A 146 7.18 -2.85 3.16
CA GLY A 146 7.76 -1.68 2.46
C GLY A 146 6.84 -1.02 1.42
N GLY A 147 5.55 -1.34 1.43
CA GLY A 147 4.52 -0.73 0.61
C GLY A 147 3.72 0.39 1.29
N TYR A 148 3.85 0.56 2.62
CA TYR A 148 2.91 1.40 3.36
C TYR A 148 3.48 2.67 3.99
N GLY A 149 4.71 3.05 3.68
CA GLY A 149 5.24 4.36 4.05
C GLY A 149 5.66 4.52 5.51
N LEU A 150 5.71 3.45 6.32
CA LEU A 150 6.26 3.53 7.67
C LEU A 150 7.78 3.67 7.65
N ALA A 151 8.33 4.45 8.57
CA ALA A 151 9.77 4.69 8.69
C ALA A 151 10.54 3.39 8.89
N ASP A 152 11.60 3.21 8.09
CA ASP A 152 12.52 2.09 8.25
C ASP A 152 13.34 2.26 9.55
N LEU A 153 13.31 1.23 10.40
CA LEU A 153 14.05 1.20 11.66
C LEU A 153 15.47 0.61 11.51
N SER A 154 15.91 0.26 10.30
CA SER A 154 17.19 -0.42 10.09
C SER A 154 18.39 0.42 10.50
N GLU A 155 18.34 1.74 10.29
CA GLU A 155 19.40 2.66 10.71
C GLU A 155 19.51 2.71 12.24
N LEU A 156 18.39 2.91 12.94
CA LEU A 156 18.35 2.89 14.40
C LEU A 156 18.84 1.55 14.98
N GLN A 157 18.42 0.43 14.38
CA GLN A 157 18.90 -0.90 14.76
C GLN A 157 20.41 -1.03 14.59
N SER A 158 20.97 -0.50 13.48
CA SER A 158 22.41 -0.55 13.20
C SER A 158 23.21 0.27 14.21
N VAL A 159 22.68 1.44 14.62
CA VAL A 159 23.29 2.28 15.67
C VAL A 159 23.28 1.54 17.01
N LEU A 160 22.13 0.96 17.41
CA LEU A 160 22.01 0.19 18.65
C LEU A 160 22.96 -1.01 18.67
N ASP A 161 23.02 -1.76 17.58
CA ASP A 161 23.94 -2.91 17.43
C ASP A 161 25.41 -2.48 17.59
N GLY A 162 25.75 -1.30 17.06
CA GLY A 162 27.09 -0.73 17.15
C GLY A 162 27.55 -0.32 18.55
N VAL A 163 26.63 -0.21 19.52
CA VAL A 163 26.96 0.17 20.92
C VAL A 163 27.43 -1.04 21.74
N PHE A 164 26.86 -2.23 21.51
CA PHE A 164 27.02 -3.37 22.42
C PHE A 164 28.10 -4.36 22.01
N ASP A 165 28.31 -4.56 20.68
CA ASP A 165 29.14 -5.64 20.19
C ASP A 165 30.39 -5.14 19.45
N SER A 166 31.45 -5.91 19.52
CA SER A 166 32.55 -5.72 18.57
C SER A 166 31.99 -6.02 17.15
N PHE A 167 32.59 -5.38 16.14
CA PHE A 167 32.15 -5.56 14.74
C PHE A 167 32.09 -7.04 14.35
N ASP A 168 33.14 -7.81 14.66
CA ASP A 168 33.20 -9.23 14.27
C ASP A 168 32.22 -10.09 15.05
N GLU A 169 31.99 -9.83 16.35
CA GLU A 169 31.02 -10.55 17.19
C GLU A 169 29.58 -10.28 16.71
N HIS A 170 29.27 -9.00 16.43
CA HIS A 170 27.95 -8.65 15.96
C HIS A 170 27.66 -9.25 14.57
N LEU A 171 28.62 -9.15 13.64
CA LEU A 171 28.48 -9.74 12.31
C LEU A 171 28.28 -11.26 12.39
N ALA A 172 29.03 -11.96 13.26
CA ALA A 172 28.85 -13.38 13.48
C ALA A 172 27.46 -13.72 14.06
N SER A 173 26.95 -12.89 14.99
CA SER A 173 25.58 -13.04 15.52
C SER A 173 24.52 -12.88 14.46
N LEU A 174 24.66 -11.90 13.55
CA LEU A 174 23.74 -11.72 12.43
C LEU A 174 23.79 -12.93 11.48
N ASP A 175 24.97 -13.46 11.17
CA ASP A 175 25.14 -14.65 10.32
C ASP A 175 24.51 -15.89 10.97
N GLU A 176 24.70 -16.09 12.27
CA GLU A 176 24.04 -17.17 13.01
C GLU A 176 22.51 -17.06 12.95
N ARG A 177 21.95 -15.85 13.08
CA ARG A 177 20.49 -15.62 12.99
C ARG A 177 19.96 -15.88 11.58
N ILE A 178 20.70 -15.51 10.54
CA ILE A 178 20.37 -15.80 9.13
C ILE A 178 20.33 -17.31 8.91
N ASP A 179 21.35 -18.03 9.39
CA ASP A 179 21.44 -19.49 9.24
C ASP A 179 20.35 -20.22 10.04
N ASN A 180 20.05 -19.76 11.27
CA ASN A 180 19.01 -20.33 12.13
C ASN A 180 17.57 -20.01 11.66
N ALA A 181 17.38 -19.01 10.82
CA ALA A 181 16.06 -18.68 10.25
C ALA A 181 15.47 -19.83 9.40
N GLY A 182 16.31 -20.73 8.89
CA GLY A 182 15.89 -21.95 8.21
C GLY A 182 14.97 -21.68 7.02
N ARG A 183 13.73 -22.24 7.06
CA ARG A 183 12.73 -22.10 6.00
C ARG A 183 11.81 -20.88 6.16
N ALA A 184 11.94 -20.10 7.21
CA ALA A 184 11.16 -18.89 7.43
C ALA A 184 11.78 -17.76 6.58
N VAL A 185 11.34 -17.65 5.32
CA VAL A 185 11.91 -16.76 4.31
C VAL A 185 11.86 -15.30 4.80
N ASP A 186 10.73 -14.82 5.28
CA ASP A 186 10.57 -13.43 5.73
C ASP A 186 11.51 -13.10 6.90
N TYR A 187 11.65 -14.04 7.85
CA TYR A 187 12.54 -13.88 8.98
C TYR A 187 14.02 -13.86 8.56
N ARG A 188 14.40 -14.68 7.58
CA ARG A 188 15.76 -14.70 7.00
C ARG A 188 16.06 -13.39 6.25
N ASN A 189 15.12 -12.94 5.44
CA ASN A 189 15.26 -11.71 4.65
C ASN A 189 15.47 -10.48 5.54
N ARG A 190 14.73 -10.40 6.64
CA ARG A 190 14.89 -9.36 7.66
C ARG A 190 16.31 -9.29 8.23
N TRP A 191 16.90 -10.44 8.57
CA TRP A 191 18.28 -10.46 9.10
C TRP A 191 19.32 -10.14 8.05
N LEU A 192 19.09 -10.52 6.80
CA LEU A 192 19.94 -10.12 5.67
C LEU A 192 19.92 -8.61 5.47
N PHE A 193 18.73 -8.00 5.49
CA PHE A 193 18.59 -6.55 5.38
C PHE A 193 19.34 -5.84 6.52
N ARG A 194 19.11 -6.26 7.77
CA ARG A 194 19.82 -5.73 8.95
C ARG A 194 21.34 -5.86 8.84
N LYS A 195 21.83 -6.99 8.32
CA LYS A 195 23.27 -7.18 8.06
C LYS A 195 23.83 -6.16 7.06
N VAL A 196 23.11 -5.93 5.97
CA VAL A 196 23.51 -4.94 4.96
C VAL A 196 23.51 -3.52 5.53
N ALA A 197 22.46 -3.15 6.26
CA ALA A 197 22.35 -1.84 6.92
C ALA A 197 23.51 -1.62 7.90
N TYR A 198 23.82 -2.63 8.75
CA TYR A 198 24.95 -2.58 9.68
C TYR A 198 26.30 -2.47 8.97
N LEU A 199 26.52 -3.22 7.89
CA LEU A 199 27.75 -3.12 7.08
C LEU A 199 27.90 -1.71 6.49
N ASN A 200 26.84 -1.12 5.97
CA ASN A 200 26.85 0.25 5.45
C ASN A 200 27.15 1.27 6.56
N TYR A 201 26.51 1.15 7.72
CA TYR A 201 26.77 1.99 8.89
C TYR A 201 28.25 1.93 9.33
N LYS A 202 28.88 0.76 9.24
CA LYS A 202 30.31 0.56 9.54
C LYS A 202 31.25 0.85 8.35
N GLU A 203 30.74 1.48 7.29
CA GLU A 203 31.48 1.85 6.07
C GLU A 203 32.14 0.64 5.35
N LYS A 204 31.57 -0.56 5.53
CA LYS A 204 32.02 -1.81 4.87
C LYS A 204 31.28 -2.04 3.56
N TYR A 205 31.29 -1.05 2.68
CA TYR A 205 30.48 -0.99 1.46
C TYR A 205 30.67 -2.20 0.54
N ASP A 206 31.91 -2.69 0.37
CA ASP A 206 32.18 -3.87 -0.48
C ASP A 206 31.51 -5.13 0.07
N ALA A 207 31.53 -5.31 1.41
CA ALA A 207 30.90 -6.45 2.06
C ALA A 207 29.36 -6.34 2.02
N ALA A 208 28.81 -5.13 2.21
CA ALA A 208 27.40 -4.85 2.06
C ALA A 208 26.94 -5.17 0.62
N GLN A 209 27.66 -4.65 -0.37
CA GLN A 209 27.38 -4.88 -1.78
C GLN A 209 27.42 -6.37 -2.14
N LYS A 210 28.43 -7.11 -1.67
CA LYS A 210 28.49 -8.54 -1.87
C LYS A 210 27.30 -9.26 -1.26
N THR A 211 26.88 -8.88 -0.05
CA THR A 211 25.71 -9.47 0.61
C THR A 211 24.43 -9.22 -0.20
N ILE A 212 24.26 -8.03 -0.77
CA ILE A 212 23.14 -7.71 -1.67
C ILE A 212 23.22 -8.58 -2.93
N ASP A 213 24.35 -8.65 -3.58
CA ASP A 213 24.51 -9.39 -4.85
C ASP A 213 24.28 -10.90 -4.68
N ASP A 214 24.69 -11.46 -3.54
CA ASP A 214 24.47 -12.87 -3.20
C ASP A 214 23.00 -13.17 -2.86
N ASN A 215 22.20 -12.16 -2.46
CA ASN A 215 20.80 -12.29 -2.04
C ASN A 215 19.85 -11.37 -2.81
N PHE A 216 20.11 -11.12 -4.07
CA PHE A 216 19.39 -10.15 -4.90
C PHE A 216 17.91 -10.49 -5.13
N PHE A 217 17.50 -11.72 -4.86
CA PHE A 217 16.11 -12.17 -4.89
C PHE A 217 15.24 -11.59 -3.73
N VAL A 218 15.88 -10.99 -2.72
CA VAL A 218 15.22 -10.33 -1.60
C VAL A 218 14.81 -8.91 -2.03
N PRO A 219 13.50 -8.57 -2.06
CA PRO A 219 13.01 -7.28 -2.57
C PRO A 219 13.66 -6.05 -1.95
N GLU A 220 13.85 -6.06 -0.62
CA GLU A 220 14.44 -4.94 0.12
C GLU A 220 15.91 -4.72 -0.28
N LEU A 221 16.66 -5.79 -0.47
CA LEU A 221 18.08 -5.71 -0.85
C LEU A 221 18.24 -5.24 -2.30
N SER A 222 17.47 -5.80 -3.23
CA SER A 222 17.50 -5.35 -4.62
C SER A 222 17.05 -3.90 -4.75
N LYS A 223 16.04 -3.46 -3.96
CA LYS A 223 15.62 -2.07 -3.89
C LYS A 223 16.77 -1.15 -3.42
N MET A 224 17.47 -1.50 -2.33
CA MET A 224 18.62 -0.72 -1.86
C MET A 224 19.69 -0.54 -2.96
N ARG A 225 19.98 -1.60 -3.71
CA ARG A 225 20.93 -1.53 -4.82
C ARG A 225 20.47 -0.57 -5.90
N ILE A 226 19.23 -0.73 -6.34
CA ILE A 226 18.61 0.10 -7.39
C ILE A 226 18.58 1.57 -6.96
N ASP A 227 18.14 1.87 -5.71
CA ASP A 227 18.09 3.21 -5.16
C ASP A 227 19.48 3.87 -5.14
N THR A 228 20.49 3.13 -4.71
CA THR A 228 21.88 3.61 -4.71
C THR A 228 22.37 3.94 -6.13
N GLN A 229 22.09 3.09 -7.12
CA GLN A 229 22.46 3.32 -8.52
C GLN A 229 21.75 4.56 -9.08
N ILE A 230 20.45 4.73 -8.81
CA ILE A 230 19.69 5.91 -9.23
C ILE A 230 20.27 7.18 -8.59
N PHE A 231 20.55 7.14 -7.29
CA PHE A 231 21.12 8.28 -6.57
C PHE A 231 22.47 8.73 -7.16
N HIS A 232 23.29 7.78 -7.62
CA HIS A 232 24.57 8.06 -8.28
C HIS A 232 24.45 8.35 -9.78
N GLY A 233 23.24 8.42 -10.33
CA GLY A 233 22.99 8.69 -11.75
C GLY A 233 23.35 7.53 -12.67
N GLN A 234 23.54 6.33 -12.15
CA GLN A 234 23.86 5.09 -12.89
C GLN A 234 22.55 4.48 -13.44
N ILE A 235 21.92 5.18 -14.38
CA ILE A 235 20.55 4.84 -14.80
C ILE A 235 20.49 3.51 -15.55
N GLU A 236 21.43 3.21 -16.45
CA GLU A 236 21.44 1.93 -17.19
C GLU A 236 21.69 0.76 -16.24
N GLU A 237 22.62 0.87 -15.30
CA GLU A 237 22.88 -0.14 -14.28
C GLU A 237 21.65 -0.35 -13.37
N ALA A 238 20.90 0.72 -13.07
CA ALA A 238 19.65 0.60 -12.32
C ALA A 238 18.58 -0.16 -13.11
N ILE A 239 18.48 0.09 -14.42
CA ILE A 239 17.55 -0.64 -15.31
C ILE A 239 17.93 -2.11 -15.40
N GLU A 240 19.23 -2.45 -15.55
CA GLU A 240 19.71 -3.83 -15.53
C GLU A 240 19.42 -4.52 -14.19
N SER A 241 19.56 -3.78 -13.07
CA SER A 241 19.23 -4.29 -11.73
C SER A 241 17.73 -4.51 -11.57
N LEU A 242 16.87 -3.66 -12.13
CA LEU A 242 15.42 -3.87 -12.18
C LEU A 242 15.07 -5.13 -12.99
N ASP A 243 15.67 -5.34 -14.15
CA ASP A 243 15.48 -6.56 -14.95
C ASP A 243 15.88 -7.82 -14.19
N ARG A 244 17.00 -7.76 -13.46
CA ARG A 244 17.45 -8.86 -12.60
C ARG A 244 16.45 -9.11 -11.45
N ALA A 245 15.95 -8.06 -10.79
CA ALA A 245 14.96 -8.17 -9.73
C ALA A 245 13.67 -8.82 -10.23
N ILE A 246 13.15 -8.38 -11.38
CA ILE A 246 11.98 -8.96 -12.05
C ILE A 246 12.18 -10.46 -12.33
N ALA A 247 13.37 -10.86 -12.75
CA ALA A 247 13.66 -12.25 -13.09
C ALA A 247 13.86 -13.17 -11.86
N CYS A 248 14.24 -12.61 -10.71
CA CYS A 248 14.63 -13.38 -9.52
C CYS A 248 13.56 -13.49 -8.44
N THR A 249 12.53 -12.61 -8.44
CA THR A 249 11.49 -12.58 -7.41
C THR A 249 10.19 -13.23 -7.87
N GLU A 250 9.50 -13.91 -6.94
CA GLU A 250 8.16 -14.45 -7.13
C GLU A 250 7.05 -13.49 -6.64
N ASP A 251 7.41 -12.41 -5.95
CA ASP A 251 6.47 -11.39 -5.48
C ASP A 251 5.94 -10.56 -6.65
N SER A 252 4.70 -10.84 -7.05
CA SER A 252 4.05 -10.17 -8.18
C SER A 252 3.83 -8.67 -7.96
N SER A 253 3.64 -8.24 -6.70
CA SER A 253 3.50 -6.82 -6.31
C SER A 253 4.83 -6.09 -6.49
N TYR A 254 5.91 -6.69 -6.02
CA TYR A 254 7.25 -6.13 -6.20
C TYR A 254 7.66 -6.11 -7.67
N VAL A 255 7.39 -7.18 -8.43
CA VAL A 255 7.61 -7.21 -9.89
C VAL A 255 6.89 -6.05 -10.59
N LEU A 256 5.63 -5.81 -10.27
CA LEU A 256 4.87 -4.69 -10.85
C LEU A 256 5.49 -3.33 -10.51
N ASN A 257 5.97 -3.16 -9.27
CA ASN A 257 6.66 -1.93 -8.86
C ASN A 257 7.99 -1.75 -9.59
N CYS A 258 8.75 -2.82 -9.83
CA CYS A 258 9.96 -2.78 -10.64
C CYS A 258 9.68 -2.33 -12.08
N HIS A 259 8.61 -2.84 -12.71
CA HIS A 259 8.21 -2.40 -14.05
C HIS A 259 7.81 -0.92 -14.08
N LYS A 260 7.04 -0.44 -13.08
CA LYS A 260 6.70 0.99 -12.97
C LYS A 260 7.94 1.86 -12.87
N ARG A 261 8.86 1.49 -12.01
CA ARG A 261 10.09 2.23 -11.79
C ARG A 261 11.00 2.22 -13.02
N LYS A 262 11.07 1.08 -13.72
CA LYS A 262 11.80 0.97 -14.98
C LYS A 262 11.19 1.87 -16.05
N MET A 263 9.88 1.92 -16.17
CA MET A 263 9.15 2.85 -17.06
C MET A 263 9.57 4.31 -16.79
N GLU A 264 9.58 4.75 -15.52
CA GLU A 264 9.97 6.11 -15.13
C GLU A 264 11.43 6.42 -15.53
N LEU A 265 12.35 5.48 -15.33
CA LEU A 265 13.75 5.65 -15.75
C LEU A 265 13.88 5.71 -17.27
N LEU A 266 13.15 4.89 -18.02
CA LEU A 266 13.17 4.89 -19.48
C LEU A 266 12.57 6.17 -20.07
N GLU A 267 11.60 6.80 -19.40
CA GLU A 267 11.11 8.13 -19.77
C GLU A 267 12.23 9.18 -19.68
N THR A 268 13.03 9.14 -18.61
CA THR A 268 14.12 10.10 -18.41
C THR A 268 15.27 9.93 -19.42
N THR A 269 15.54 8.69 -19.85
CA THR A 269 16.58 8.39 -20.84
C THR A 269 16.13 8.61 -22.29
N GLY A 270 14.80 8.65 -22.52
CA GLY A 270 14.22 8.76 -23.86
C GLY A 270 14.31 7.47 -24.69
N ASP A 271 14.53 6.33 -24.06
CA ASP A 271 14.54 5.02 -24.75
C ASP A 271 13.11 4.57 -25.11
N THR A 272 12.62 5.14 -26.17
CA THR A 272 11.24 4.93 -26.65
C THR A 272 10.88 3.45 -26.92
N PRO A 273 11.76 2.61 -27.50
CA PRO A 273 11.43 1.20 -27.73
C PRO A 273 11.21 0.41 -26.44
N ARG A 274 12.16 0.51 -25.48
CA ARG A 274 12.03 -0.18 -24.17
C ARG A 274 10.86 0.38 -23.35
N LEU A 275 10.65 1.71 -23.39
CA LEU A 275 9.50 2.34 -22.74
C LEU A 275 8.17 1.78 -23.26
N ALA A 276 8.02 1.59 -24.57
CA ALA A 276 6.82 1.00 -25.13
C ALA A 276 6.58 -0.45 -24.66
N GLU A 277 7.62 -1.22 -24.44
CA GLU A 277 7.53 -2.59 -23.89
C GLU A 277 7.05 -2.60 -22.44
N GLU A 278 7.59 -1.69 -21.59
CA GLU A 278 7.18 -1.54 -20.20
C GLU A 278 5.72 -1.06 -20.08
N LEU A 279 5.30 -0.09 -20.91
CA LEU A 279 3.93 0.38 -20.93
C LEU A 279 2.97 -0.74 -21.36
N GLU A 280 3.33 -1.57 -22.37
CA GLU A 280 2.54 -2.74 -22.74
C GLU A 280 2.38 -3.71 -21.58
N TYR A 281 3.47 -3.98 -20.84
CA TYR A 281 3.42 -4.84 -19.67
C TYR A 281 2.49 -4.27 -18.60
N LEU A 282 2.60 -2.96 -18.28
CA LEU A 282 1.81 -2.30 -17.27
C LEU A 282 0.32 -2.25 -17.62
N ILE A 283 -0.03 -1.95 -18.87
CA ILE A 283 -1.42 -2.02 -19.36
C ILE A 283 -1.99 -3.43 -19.10
N LEU A 284 -1.21 -4.46 -19.36
CA LEU A 284 -1.69 -5.84 -19.27
C LEU A 284 -1.67 -6.40 -17.83
N ASN A 285 -0.90 -5.85 -16.89
CA ASN A 285 -0.66 -6.46 -15.59
C ASN A 285 -0.96 -5.55 -14.39
N SER A 286 -1.15 -4.25 -14.58
CA SER A 286 -1.56 -3.32 -13.54
C SER A 286 -3.03 -3.58 -13.12
N TYR A 287 -3.37 -3.22 -11.87
CA TYR A 287 -4.74 -3.28 -11.35
C TYR A 287 -5.44 -1.92 -11.37
N SER A 288 -4.77 -0.89 -11.81
CA SER A 288 -5.28 0.48 -11.89
C SER A 288 -4.52 1.25 -12.98
N SER A 289 -5.12 2.34 -13.47
CA SER A 289 -4.47 3.25 -14.42
C SER A 289 -4.14 2.65 -15.81
N GLU A 290 -4.85 1.60 -16.23
CA GLU A 290 -4.65 0.98 -17.56
C GLU A 290 -4.84 2.00 -18.68
N TYR A 291 -5.81 2.91 -18.53
CA TYR A 291 -6.08 3.95 -19.50
C TYR A 291 -4.94 4.99 -19.57
N ASP A 292 -4.35 5.36 -18.45
CA ASP A 292 -3.24 6.33 -18.42
C ASP A 292 -1.99 5.74 -19.11
N TYR A 293 -1.65 4.49 -18.83
CA TYR A 293 -0.56 3.79 -19.53
C TYR A 293 -0.86 3.61 -21.01
N TYR A 294 -2.11 3.38 -21.37
CA TYR A 294 -2.51 3.31 -22.79
C TYR A 294 -2.29 4.66 -23.50
N LEU A 295 -2.66 5.78 -22.89
CA LEU A 295 -2.43 7.12 -23.46
C LEU A 295 -0.94 7.40 -23.67
N GLN A 296 -0.12 7.06 -22.67
CA GLN A 296 1.33 7.18 -22.77
C GLN A 296 1.88 6.31 -23.89
N LEU A 297 1.46 5.04 -23.96
CA LEU A 297 1.89 4.14 -25.04
C LEU A 297 1.50 4.68 -26.43
N LYS A 298 0.29 5.18 -26.58
CA LYS A 298 -0.19 5.77 -27.84
C LYS A 298 0.66 6.97 -28.25
N HIS A 299 1.04 7.82 -27.29
CA HIS A 299 1.95 8.95 -27.52
C HIS A 299 3.34 8.47 -27.95
N VAL A 300 3.91 7.52 -27.23
CA VAL A 300 5.24 6.92 -27.51
C VAL A 300 5.24 6.25 -28.89
N MET A 301 4.19 5.53 -29.24
CA MET A 301 4.07 4.82 -30.53
C MET A 301 3.93 5.77 -31.72
N GLY A 302 3.43 7.00 -31.52
CA GLY A 302 3.41 8.03 -32.55
C GLY A 302 4.80 8.44 -33.02
N SER A 303 5.84 8.19 -32.20
CA SER A 303 7.25 8.46 -32.48
C SER A 303 7.99 7.28 -33.12
N LEU A 304 7.39 6.08 -33.14
CA LEU A 304 8.00 4.85 -33.65
C LEU A 304 7.69 4.63 -35.14
N PRO A 305 8.59 4.01 -35.91
CA PRO A 305 8.35 3.72 -37.32
C PRO A 305 7.24 2.69 -37.53
N VAL A 306 6.59 2.80 -38.68
CA VAL A 306 5.39 2.11 -39.21
C VAL A 306 5.24 0.63 -38.81
N ASN A 307 4.48 0.35 -37.76
CA ASN A 307 3.75 -0.89 -37.47
C ASN A 307 2.95 -0.79 -36.14
N SER A 308 2.76 0.44 -35.66
CA SER A 308 2.17 0.74 -34.37
C SER A 308 0.69 0.32 -34.26
N SER A 309 -0.09 0.45 -35.30
CA SER A 309 -1.53 0.13 -35.27
C SER A 309 -1.83 -1.34 -34.99
N ASN A 310 -1.06 -2.27 -35.56
CA ASN A 310 -1.24 -3.71 -35.31
C ASN A 310 -0.84 -4.08 -33.85
N ARG A 311 0.16 -3.39 -33.27
CA ARG A 311 0.59 -3.65 -31.90
C ARG A 311 -0.49 -3.22 -30.91
N LEU A 312 -1.05 -2.02 -31.05
CA LEU A 312 -2.17 -1.54 -30.21
C LEU A 312 -3.37 -2.46 -30.30
N TYR A 313 -3.75 -2.87 -31.51
CA TYR A 313 -4.83 -3.83 -31.71
C TYR A 313 -4.61 -5.12 -30.90
N THR A 314 -3.42 -5.69 -30.99
CA THR A 314 -3.06 -6.92 -30.25
C THR A 314 -3.12 -6.73 -28.73
N ILE A 315 -2.69 -5.57 -28.21
CA ILE A 315 -2.75 -5.25 -26.77
C ILE A 315 -4.21 -5.18 -26.31
N ILE A 316 -5.08 -4.51 -27.06
CA ILE A 316 -6.50 -4.38 -26.73
C ILE A 316 -7.19 -5.76 -26.76
N GLU A 317 -6.89 -6.60 -27.75
CA GLU A 317 -7.38 -7.98 -27.73
C GLU A 317 -6.94 -8.77 -26.49
N LYS A 318 -5.66 -8.64 -26.09
CA LYS A 318 -5.16 -9.27 -24.87
C LYS A 318 -5.88 -8.75 -23.62
N LEU A 319 -6.16 -7.44 -23.52
CA LEU A 319 -6.91 -6.83 -22.42
C LEU A 319 -8.32 -7.43 -22.32
N VAL A 320 -9.05 -7.42 -23.43
CA VAL A 320 -10.41 -7.96 -23.48
C VAL A 320 -10.44 -9.44 -23.10
N ASN A 321 -9.48 -10.24 -23.58
CA ASN A 321 -9.38 -11.66 -23.25
C ASN A 321 -9.05 -11.95 -21.78
N LYS A 322 -8.38 -11.02 -21.07
CA LYS A 322 -8.08 -11.18 -19.64
C LYS A 322 -9.30 -11.04 -18.73
N ARG A 323 -10.38 -10.41 -19.19
CA ARG A 323 -11.66 -10.23 -18.47
C ARG A 323 -11.50 -9.72 -17.04
N ARG A 324 -10.81 -8.60 -16.87
CA ARG A 324 -10.60 -7.99 -15.56
C ARG A 324 -11.75 -7.05 -15.21
N PHE A 325 -12.61 -7.46 -14.30
CA PHE A 325 -13.81 -6.68 -13.94
C PHE A 325 -13.49 -5.31 -13.33
N HIS A 326 -12.42 -5.17 -12.54
CA HIS A 326 -12.02 -3.92 -11.91
C HIS A 326 -11.44 -2.87 -12.89
N THR A 327 -11.05 -3.30 -14.10
CA THR A 327 -10.57 -2.40 -15.17
C THR A 327 -11.50 -2.36 -16.38
N GLN A 328 -12.71 -2.91 -16.25
CA GLN A 328 -13.68 -2.97 -17.34
C GLN A 328 -13.98 -1.61 -17.95
N LYS A 329 -14.08 -0.57 -17.13
CA LYS A 329 -14.33 0.81 -17.57
C LYS A 329 -13.21 1.32 -18.48
N ASP A 330 -11.96 1.16 -18.05
CA ASP A 330 -10.79 1.57 -18.83
C ASP A 330 -10.67 0.78 -20.12
N THR A 331 -10.86 -0.54 -20.07
CA THR A 331 -10.86 -1.40 -21.25
C THR A 331 -11.96 -1.00 -22.25
N ALA A 332 -13.18 -0.74 -21.77
CA ALA A 332 -14.30 -0.29 -22.62
C ALA A 332 -14.00 1.08 -23.25
N ARG A 333 -13.43 2.00 -22.48
CA ARG A 333 -13.01 3.32 -22.97
C ARG A 333 -11.97 3.21 -24.08
N ILE A 334 -10.94 2.40 -23.88
CA ILE A 334 -9.90 2.14 -24.88
C ILE A 334 -10.52 1.55 -26.16
N CYS A 335 -11.39 0.54 -26.05
CA CYS A 335 -12.08 -0.06 -27.19
C CYS A 335 -12.94 0.96 -27.95
N ALA A 336 -13.63 1.86 -27.24
CA ALA A 336 -14.48 2.89 -27.81
C ALA A 336 -13.65 3.93 -28.57
N GLU A 337 -12.54 4.42 -28.00
CA GLU A 337 -11.64 5.39 -28.63
C GLU A 337 -10.95 4.85 -29.88
N GLU A 338 -10.60 3.56 -29.91
CA GLU A 338 -10.00 2.90 -31.06
C GLU A 338 -11.06 2.36 -32.06
N ASN A 339 -12.35 2.63 -31.82
CA ASN A 339 -13.46 2.15 -32.63
C ASN A 339 -13.47 0.61 -32.83
N MET A 340 -13.02 -0.12 -31.79
CA MET A 340 -12.97 -1.59 -31.79
C MET A 340 -14.32 -2.16 -31.28
N ILE A 341 -15.35 -2.00 -32.09
CA ILE A 341 -16.74 -2.32 -31.71
C ILE A 341 -16.96 -3.79 -31.30
N PRO A 342 -16.37 -4.81 -31.93
CA PRO A 342 -16.50 -6.20 -31.47
C PRO A 342 -15.90 -6.42 -30.08
N GLN A 343 -14.73 -5.86 -29.81
CA GLN A 343 -14.03 -5.96 -28.53
C GLN A 343 -14.77 -5.17 -27.43
N LEU A 344 -15.34 -4.01 -27.78
CA LEU A 344 -16.22 -3.26 -26.89
C LEU A 344 -17.44 -4.10 -26.49
N ALA A 345 -18.10 -4.75 -27.47
CA ALA A 345 -19.26 -5.60 -27.19
C ALA A 345 -18.89 -6.78 -26.26
N GLU A 346 -17.75 -7.41 -26.47
CA GLU A 346 -17.23 -8.46 -25.59
C GLU A 346 -16.99 -7.91 -24.17
N CYS A 347 -16.30 -6.76 -24.05
CA CYS A 347 -16.05 -6.11 -22.75
C CYS A 347 -17.36 -5.79 -22.02
N LEU A 348 -18.37 -5.24 -22.70
CA LEU A 348 -19.66 -4.90 -22.10
C LEU A 348 -20.50 -6.13 -21.72
N SER A 349 -20.17 -7.31 -22.23
CA SER A 349 -20.81 -8.57 -21.84
C SER A 349 -20.31 -9.14 -20.51
N TRP A 350 -19.22 -8.61 -19.93
CA TRP A 350 -18.69 -9.10 -18.66
C TRP A 350 -19.64 -8.74 -17.52
N GLY A 351 -20.08 -9.74 -16.76
CA GLY A 351 -20.90 -9.57 -15.57
C GLY A 351 -20.05 -9.64 -14.32
N ASN A 352 -20.23 -8.72 -13.38
CA ASN A 352 -19.61 -8.76 -12.07
C ASN A 352 -20.63 -9.15 -10.99
N ASP A 353 -20.21 -10.00 -10.06
CA ASP A 353 -21.09 -10.56 -9.04
C ASP A 353 -21.42 -9.59 -7.89
N TYR A 354 -20.58 -8.58 -7.66
CA TYR A 354 -20.59 -7.83 -6.40
C TYR A 354 -20.82 -6.32 -6.52
N ASN A 355 -20.71 -5.75 -7.73
CA ASN A 355 -20.95 -4.32 -7.92
C ASN A 355 -21.74 -4.05 -9.23
N ASN A 356 -22.34 -2.88 -9.33
CA ASN A 356 -23.13 -2.44 -10.46
C ASN A 356 -22.29 -1.78 -11.55
N GLU A 357 -20.96 -1.82 -11.46
CA GLU A 357 -20.05 -1.08 -12.33
C GLU A 357 -20.20 -1.49 -13.80
N CYS A 358 -20.37 -2.79 -14.09
CA CYS A 358 -20.59 -3.28 -15.44
C CYS A 358 -21.82 -2.64 -16.13
N TYR A 359 -22.88 -2.34 -15.37
CA TYR A 359 -24.09 -1.68 -15.92
C TYR A 359 -23.88 -0.17 -16.13
N MET A 360 -23.05 0.46 -15.32
CA MET A 360 -22.62 1.85 -15.54
C MET A 360 -21.79 1.97 -16.81
N VAL A 361 -20.86 1.03 -17.01
CA VAL A 361 -20.05 0.95 -18.25
C VAL A 361 -20.94 0.69 -19.46
N LEU A 362 -21.94 -0.19 -19.34
CA LEU A 362 -22.94 -0.42 -20.40
C LEU A 362 -23.76 0.85 -20.71
N ALA A 363 -24.17 1.62 -19.70
CA ALA A 363 -24.89 2.88 -19.88
C ALA A 363 -24.06 3.92 -20.63
N GLU A 364 -22.76 4.00 -20.35
CA GLU A 364 -21.85 4.96 -20.94
C GLU A 364 -21.51 4.61 -22.40
N TYR A 365 -21.12 3.36 -22.66
CA TYR A 365 -20.57 2.92 -23.94
C TYR A 365 -21.53 2.09 -24.80
N GLY A 366 -22.60 1.56 -24.25
CA GLY A 366 -23.57 0.73 -24.99
C GLY A 366 -24.23 1.46 -26.16
N LYS A 367 -24.35 2.80 -26.09
CA LYS A 367 -24.86 3.63 -27.18
C LYS A 367 -24.05 3.55 -28.49
N LEU A 368 -22.78 3.11 -28.40
CA LEU A 368 -21.91 2.92 -29.57
C LEU A 368 -22.22 1.61 -30.32
N LEU A 369 -22.98 0.71 -29.70
CA LEU A 369 -23.38 -0.57 -30.28
C LEU A 369 -24.75 -0.44 -30.98
N ASP A 370 -25.00 -1.30 -31.99
CA ASP A 370 -26.33 -1.47 -32.55
C ASP A 370 -27.30 -2.14 -31.54
N SER A 371 -28.61 -1.93 -31.73
CA SER A 371 -29.64 -2.43 -30.84
C SER A 371 -29.67 -3.96 -30.73
N SER A 372 -29.30 -4.68 -31.79
CA SER A 372 -29.26 -6.16 -31.79
C SER A 372 -28.14 -6.66 -30.87
N THR A 373 -26.96 -6.04 -30.94
CA THR A 373 -25.80 -6.36 -30.10
C THR A 373 -26.08 -6.00 -28.63
N ARG A 374 -26.66 -4.81 -28.35
CA ARG A 374 -27.06 -4.45 -26.97
C ARG A 374 -28.04 -5.45 -26.37
N ARG A 375 -29.06 -5.87 -27.16
CA ARG A 375 -30.04 -6.88 -26.71
C ARG A 375 -29.37 -8.18 -26.29
N LYS A 376 -28.44 -8.71 -27.08
CA LYS A 376 -27.68 -9.92 -26.70
C LYS A 376 -26.89 -9.77 -25.39
N ILE A 377 -26.25 -8.62 -25.20
CA ILE A 377 -25.52 -8.32 -23.97
C ILE A 377 -26.47 -8.26 -22.76
N VAL A 378 -27.60 -7.57 -22.92
CA VAL A 378 -28.64 -7.49 -21.88
C VAL A 378 -29.21 -8.88 -21.56
N GLU A 379 -29.49 -9.71 -22.56
CA GLU A 379 -29.94 -11.10 -22.35
C GLU A 379 -28.92 -11.89 -21.52
N GLY A 380 -27.63 -11.77 -21.81
CA GLY A 380 -26.57 -12.41 -21.04
C GLY A 380 -26.54 -11.92 -19.57
N HIS A 381 -26.72 -10.64 -19.32
CA HIS A 381 -26.84 -10.09 -17.96
C HIS A 381 -28.10 -10.57 -17.24
N ILE A 382 -29.23 -10.65 -17.93
CA ILE A 382 -30.48 -11.21 -17.39
C ILE A 382 -30.31 -12.67 -16.97
N ASP A 383 -29.66 -13.48 -17.81
CA ASP A 383 -29.39 -14.88 -17.49
C ASP A 383 -28.49 -15.04 -16.26
N ASN A 384 -27.49 -14.19 -16.11
CA ASN A 384 -26.67 -14.12 -14.89
C ASN A 384 -27.52 -13.77 -13.65
N ILE A 385 -28.39 -12.79 -13.73
CA ILE A 385 -29.31 -12.42 -12.65
C ILE A 385 -30.25 -13.59 -12.30
N ARG A 386 -30.80 -14.30 -13.27
CA ARG A 386 -31.64 -15.49 -13.07
C ARG A 386 -30.89 -16.58 -12.30
N MET A 387 -29.67 -16.90 -12.74
CA MET A 387 -28.84 -17.93 -12.09
C MET A 387 -28.57 -17.59 -10.62
N ARG A 388 -28.34 -16.32 -10.30
CA ARG A 388 -28.10 -15.87 -8.92
C ARG A 388 -29.34 -15.87 -8.02
N ALA A 389 -30.53 -15.76 -8.61
CA ALA A 389 -31.78 -15.80 -7.88
C ALA A 389 -32.22 -17.20 -7.45
N ILE A 390 -31.61 -18.26 -8.00
CA ILE A 390 -31.95 -19.67 -7.67
C ILE A 390 -31.70 -19.99 -6.20
N PRO A 391 -30.51 -19.68 -5.58
CA PRO A 391 -30.27 -19.93 -4.17
C PRO A 391 -31.19 -19.11 -3.25
N THR A 392 -31.58 -19.69 -2.11
CA THR A 392 -32.47 -19.06 -1.12
C THR A 392 -31.66 -18.27 -0.05
N ASP A 393 -30.70 -17.46 -0.43
CA ASP A 393 -29.93 -16.62 0.48
C ASP A 393 -30.48 -15.19 0.49
N SER A 394 -31.18 -14.81 1.54
CA SER A 394 -31.82 -13.49 1.66
C SER A 394 -30.82 -12.32 1.61
N ARG A 395 -29.55 -12.54 2.00
CA ARG A 395 -28.50 -11.52 1.93
C ARG A 395 -28.12 -11.17 0.48
N ARG A 396 -28.41 -12.05 -0.47
CA ARG A 396 -28.15 -11.83 -1.90
C ARG A 396 -29.25 -11.07 -2.62
N TYR A 397 -30.47 -11.05 -2.08
CA TYR A 397 -31.61 -10.45 -2.78
C TYR A 397 -31.46 -8.96 -2.99
N CYS A 398 -30.89 -8.23 -2.04
CA CYS A 398 -30.63 -6.80 -2.21
C CYS A 398 -29.63 -6.54 -3.37
N TYR A 399 -28.60 -7.37 -3.54
CA TYR A 399 -27.65 -7.25 -4.66
C TYR A 399 -28.32 -7.60 -6.00
N ILE A 400 -29.16 -8.62 -6.04
CA ILE A 400 -29.93 -8.99 -7.25
C ILE A 400 -30.80 -7.83 -7.70
N VAL A 401 -31.55 -7.24 -6.77
CA VAL A 401 -32.45 -6.10 -7.05
C VAL A 401 -31.67 -4.85 -7.42
N SER A 402 -30.53 -4.59 -6.78
CA SER A 402 -29.61 -3.52 -7.16
C SER A 402 -29.08 -3.69 -8.58
N ASN A 403 -28.67 -4.91 -8.97
CA ASN A 403 -28.24 -5.24 -10.30
C ASN A 403 -29.38 -5.05 -11.35
N MET A 404 -30.58 -5.52 -11.01
CA MET A 404 -31.76 -5.29 -11.86
C MET A 404 -32.01 -3.78 -12.08
N LYS A 405 -31.95 -2.98 -11.01
CA LYS A 405 -32.11 -1.54 -11.11
C LYS A 405 -31.07 -0.89 -12.01
N ALA A 406 -29.81 -1.22 -11.80
CA ALA A 406 -28.70 -0.68 -12.58
C ALA A 406 -28.80 -1.08 -14.07
N LEU A 407 -29.15 -2.33 -14.36
CA LEU A 407 -29.37 -2.79 -15.75
C LEU A 407 -30.58 -2.09 -16.40
N ARG A 408 -31.69 -1.90 -15.65
CA ARG A 408 -32.87 -1.16 -16.12
C ARG A 408 -32.52 0.27 -16.53
N ASP A 409 -31.66 0.89 -15.74
CA ASP A 409 -31.31 2.31 -15.91
C ASP A 409 -30.18 2.50 -16.96
N SER A 410 -29.53 1.39 -17.42
CA SER A 410 -28.41 1.44 -18.36
C SER A 410 -28.80 1.70 -19.81
N CYS A 411 -29.91 1.13 -20.30
CA CYS A 411 -30.37 1.28 -21.68
C CYS A 411 -31.85 0.88 -21.83
N ASP A 412 -32.46 1.19 -22.98
CA ASP A 412 -33.89 0.87 -23.26
C ASP A 412 -34.12 -0.66 -23.34
N GLU A 413 -33.19 -1.41 -23.93
CA GLU A 413 -33.22 -2.86 -23.93
C GLU A 413 -33.17 -3.45 -22.52
N GLY A 414 -32.34 -2.87 -21.64
CA GLY A 414 -32.25 -3.22 -20.20
C GLY A 414 -33.55 -2.95 -19.47
N ARG A 415 -34.19 -1.80 -19.74
CA ARG A 415 -35.49 -1.46 -19.15
C ARG A 415 -36.56 -2.48 -19.51
N THR A 416 -36.65 -2.86 -20.78
CA THR A 416 -37.62 -3.84 -21.25
C THR A 416 -37.40 -5.20 -20.62
N ALA A 417 -36.16 -5.71 -20.67
CA ALA A 417 -35.80 -7.04 -20.18
C ALA A 417 -35.96 -7.16 -18.64
N VAL A 418 -35.62 -6.11 -17.88
CA VAL A 418 -35.81 -6.12 -16.42
C VAL A 418 -37.28 -6.07 -16.04
N ASN A 419 -38.13 -5.36 -16.76
CA ASN A 419 -39.56 -5.38 -16.48
C ASN A 419 -40.16 -6.79 -16.71
N GLU A 420 -39.76 -7.48 -17.76
CA GLU A 420 -40.15 -8.87 -18.02
C GLU A 420 -39.63 -9.80 -16.92
N LEU A 421 -38.39 -9.67 -16.50
CA LEU A 421 -37.78 -10.44 -15.41
C LEU A 421 -38.47 -10.18 -14.08
N LEU A 422 -38.89 -8.96 -13.80
CA LEU A 422 -39.61 -8.60 -12.57
C LEU A 422 -40.93 -9.36 -12.47
N GLU A 423 -41.69 -9.43 -13.55
CA GLU A 423 -42.95 -10.20 -13.60
C GLU A 423 -42.67 -11.73 -13.46
N GLU A 424 -41.64 -12.23 -14.10
CA GLU A 424 -41.18 -13.60 -13.95
C GLU A 424 -40.83 -13.93 -12.47
N PHE A 425 -40.03 -13.09 -11.83
CA PHE A 425 -39.59 -13.29 -10.44
C PHE A 425 -40.76 -13.18 -9.43
N ARG A 426 -41.72 -12.28 -9.65
CA ARG A 426 -42.92 -12.18 -8.83
C ARG A 426 -43.77 -13.44 -8.92
N ALA A 427 -43.90 -14.01 -10.10
CA ALA A 427 -44.62 -15.28 -10.25
C ALA A 427 -43.87 -16.45 -9.61
N GLN A 428 -42.57 -16.57 -9.90
CA GLN A 428 -41.74 -17.72 -9.48
C GLN A 428 -41.45 -17.71 -7.97
N TYR A 429 -41.15 -16.53 -7.40
CA TYR A 429 -40.69 -16.37 -6.02
C TYR A 429 -41.76 -15.83 -5.06
N SER A 430 -43.03 -15.89 -5.43
CA SER A 430 -44.18 -15.43 -4.60
C SER A 430 -44.19 -15.98 -3.18
N ARG A 431 -43.58 -17.16 -2.96
CA ARG A 431 -43.47 -17.82 -1.65
C ARG A 431 -42.19 -17.43 -0.87
N ARG A 432 -41.39 -16.48 -1.38
CA ARG A 432 -40.18 -15.98 -0.72
C ARG A 432 -40.38 -14.52 -0.25
N PRO A 433 -40.89 -14.29 0.97
CA PRO A 433 -41.27 -12.94 1.42
C PRO A 433 -40.14 -11.92 1.33
N SER A 434 -38.91 -12.29 1.71
CA SER A 434 -37.74 -11.40 1.63
C SER A 434 -37.40 -11.00 0.20
N MET A 435 -37.54 -11.93 -0.78
CA MET A 435 -37.32 -11.61 -2.19
C MET A 435 -38.40 -10.66 -2.70
N MET A 436 -39.67 -10.90 -2.34
CA MET A 436 -40.76 -10.03 -2.73
C MET A 436 -40.61 -8.62 -2.18
N SER A 437 -40.21 -8.49 -0.92
CA SER A 437 -39.91 -7.19 -0.28
C SER A 437 -38.80 -6.42 -0.98
N GLU A 438 -37.75 -7.11 -1.47
CA GLU A 438 -36.69 -6.44 -2.23
C GLU A 438 -37.18 -6.04 -3.64
N LEU A 439 -37.95 -6.90 -4.34
CA LEU A 439 -38.50 -6.62 -5.66
C LEU A 439 -39.46 -5.39 -5.65
N ASP A 440 -40.18 -5.18 -4.54
CA ASP A 440 -41.06 -4.03 -4.40
C ASP A 440 -40.33 -2.68 -4.36
N LYS A 441 -39.01 -2.69 -4.06
CA LYS A 441 -38.16 -1.49 -4.14
C LYS A 441 -37.81 -1.06 -5.57
N LEU A 442 -38.10 -1.91 -6.57
CA LEU A 442 -37.92 -1.59 -8.00
C LEU A 442 -39.12 -0.84 -8.58
N CYS A 443 -40.26 -0.83 -7.93
CA CYS A 443 -41.45 -0.13 -8.35
C CYS A 443 -41.46 1.27 -7.80
#